data_3e271acee90ad74ed0e89b8a87e9bcaa
#
_entry.id   3e271acee90ad74ed0e89b8a87e9bcaa
#
_cell.length_a   1.000
_cell.length_b   1.000
_cell.length_c   1.000
_cell.angle_alpha   90.00
_cell.angle_beta   90.00
_cell.angle_gamma   90.00
#
_symmetry.space_group_name_H-M   'P 1'
#
loop_
_entity.id
_entity.type
_entity.pdbx_description
1 polymer ?
#
loop_
_entity_poly.entity_id
_entity_poly.type
_entity_poly.pdbx_seq_one_letter_code
_entity_poly.pdbx_strand_id
1 'polypeptide(L)'
;LIARRIRETNVYCELHPYDVSADFIQDFSPKGIILSGGPASVTEEETPRAPQIVFELNIPVLGICYGMQTMAAQLGGVVENAVVRELGYAEIQTTPNGALVEDIKDRTNVSGNNVLDVWMSHGDKVVALPSGFQVMAHNAATPIAAMAEDERQFYGSRFPPEVTHTLQGTAIVDRFVHDICGIGHDWNMPNYVDEAIGKIRATVGKDQVILGLSGGVDSSVAAALIHRAIGDQLTCVFVDNGLLRANEAKQVMETFANNLTVKVIHIDASRDFYRHLQGITDPETKRRVIGREFVEVFQRESAKISDAKWLAQGTIYPDVIESAGGKTKKAHTIKSHHNVGGLPDSMHLKLLEPLR
;
A
#
# COMPACT_ATOMS: atom_id res chain seq x y z
N LEU A 1 -4.34 2.62 2.28
CA LEU A 1 -4.95 3.60 3.19
C LEU A 1 -4.76 3.16 4.65
N ILE A 2 -5.05 1.89 5.02
CA ILE A 2 -4.88 1.34 6.37
C ILE A 2 -3.47 1.61 6.91
N ALA A 3 -2.42 1.22 6.20
CA ALA A 3 -1.04 1.42 6.63
C ALA A 3 -0.70 2.91 6.88
N ARG A 4 -1.27 3.81 6.07
CA ARG A 4 -1.13 5.25 6.30
C ARG A 4 -1.77 5.65 7.63
N ARG A 5 -2.99 5.19 7.93
CA ARG A 5 -3.68 5.51 9.19
C ARG A 5 -2.89 5.01 10.41
N ILE A 6 -2.30 3.82 10.32
CA ILE A 6 -1.45 3.29 11.39
C ILE A 6 -0.19 4.15 11.58
N ARG A 7 0.46 4.55 10.50
CA ARG A 7 1.64 5.43 10.57
C ARG A 7 1.31 6.82 11.11
N GLU A 8 0.10 7.32 10.87
CA GLU A 8 -0.41 8.56 11.46
C GLU A 8 -0.58 8.47 12.99
N THR A 9 -0.68 7.26 13.58
CA THR A 9 -0.65 7.03 15.03
C THR A 9 0.77 6.86 15.60
N ASN A 10 1.81 7.18 14.84
CA ASN A 10 3.22 7.04 15.21
C ASN A 10 3.67 5.60 15.49
N VAL A 11 3.18 4.65 14.70
CA VAL A 11 3.54 3.24 14.79
C VAL A 11 4.14 2.75 13.48
N TYR A 12 5.24 1.99 13.58
CA TYR A 12 5.81 1.30 12.42
C TYR A 12 4.88 0.21 11.92
N CYS A 13 4.63 0.15 10.62
CA CYS A 13 3.92 -0.96 10.00
C CYS A 13 4.48 -1.29 8.62
N GLU A 14 4.47 -2.56 8.29
CA GLU A 14 4.76 -3.08 6.96
C GLU A 14 3.50 -3.63 6.29
N LEU A 15 3.54 -3.71 4.98
CA LEU A 15 2.47 -4.21 4.15
C LEU A 15 3.00 -5.41 3.36
N HIS A 16 2.35 -6.55 3.50
CA HIS A 16 2.76 -7.80 2.86
C HIS A 16 1.62 -8.43 2.07
N PRO A 17 1.91 -9.22 1.02
CA PRO A 17 0.89 -9.96 0.29
C PRO A 17 0.26 -11.04 1.19
N TYR A 18 -0.95 -11.46 0.85
CA TYR A 18 -1.72 -12.45 1.62
C TYR A 18 -1.05 -13.82 1.71
N ASP A 19 -0.15 -14.14 0.78
CA ASP A 19 0.60 -15.40 0.68
C ASP A 19 2.02 -15.34 1.28
N VAL A 20 2.27 -14.33 2.12
CA VAL A 20 3.54 -14.22 2.86
C VAL A 20 3.78 -15.49 3.70
N SER A 21 5.03 -15.95 3.75
CA SER A 21 5.37 -17.21 4.43
C SER A 21 5.19 -17.12 5.95
N ALA A 22 4.84 -18.26 6.56
CA ALA A 22 4.74 -18.37 8.02
C ALA A 22 6.07 -18.01 8.72
N ASP A 23 7.20 -18.46 8.18
CA ASP A 23 8.53 -18.16 8.71
C ASP A 23 8.80 -16.66 8.73
N PHE A 24 8.46 -15.95 7.65
CA PHE A 24 8.60 -14.50 7.61
C PHE A 24 7.78 -13.81 8.70
N ILE A 25 6.53 -14.22 8.91
CA ILE A 25 5.65 -13.62 9.94
C ILE A 25 6.24 -13.85 11.34
N GLN A 26 6.77 -15.06 11.60
CA GLN A 26 7.41 -15.39 12.88
C GLN A 26 8.70 -14.57 13.10
N ASP A 27 9.55 -14.48 12.10
CA ASP A 27 10.81 -13.72 12.16
C ASP A 27 10.57 -12.22 12.34
N PHE A 28 9.54 -11.68 11.69
CA PHE A 28 9.13 -10.28 11.85
C PHE A 28 8.61 -9.98 13.25
N SER A 29 8.07 -10.99 13.95
CA SER A 29 7.55 -10.87 15.32
C SER A 29 6.57 -9.70 15.49
N PRO A 30 5.46 -9.63 14.73
CA PRO A 30 4.51 -8.53 14.81
C PRO A 30 3.83 -8.47 16.18
N LYS A 31 3.50 -7.29 16.66
CA LYS A 31 2.67 -7.10 17.87
C LYS A 31 1.18 -7.10 17.57
N GLY A 32 0.79 -7.00 16.33
CA GLY A 32 -0.57 -7.09 15.85
C GLY A 32 -0.62 -7.25 14.34
N ILE A 33 -1.69 -7.83 13.83
CA ILE A 33 -1.88 -8.07 12.39
C ILE A 33 -3.21 -7.48 11.95
N ILE A 34 -3.22 -6.81 10.78
CA ILE A 34 -4.45 -6.34 10.15
C ILE A 34 -4.64 -7.08 8.83
N LEU A 35 -5.76 -7.77 8.69
CA LEU A 35 -6.21 -8.36 7.44
C LEU A 35 -7.04 -7.33 6.69
N SER A 36 -6.52 -6.84 5.56
CA SER A 36 -7.14 -5.74 4.82
C SER A 36 -8.40 -6.17 4.06
N GLY A 37 -9.18 -5.19 3.62
CA GLY A 37 -10.23 -5.38 2.62
C GLY A 37 -9.67 -5.82 1.26
N GLY A 38 -10.53 -6.35 0.41
CA GLY A 38 -10.21 -6.79 -0.93
C GLY A 38 -11.45 -6.95 -1.81
N PRO A 39 -11.32 -7.01 -3.14
CA PRO A 39 -12.45 -7.11 -4.06
C PRO A 39 -13.00 -8.54 -4.24
N ALA A 40 -12.29 -9.54 -3.72
CA ALA A 40 -12.67 -10.95 -3.86
C ALA A 40 -13.82 -11.32 -2.91
N SER A 41 -14.49 -12.44 -3.17
CA SER A 41 -15.47 -13.06 -2.28
C SER A 41 -14.88 -14.32 -1.64
N VAL A 42 -15.03 -14.47 -0.34
CA VAL A 42 -14.57 -15.69 0.36
C VAL A 42 -15.43 -16.93 0.02
N THR A 43 -16.58 -16.74 -0.59
CA THR A 43 -17.46 -17.84 -1.04
C THR A 43 -17.02 -18.46 -2.36
N GLU A 44 -16.09 -17.80 -3.07
CA GLU A 44 -15.52 -18.32 -4.30
C GLU A 44 -14.27 -19.17 -4.05
N GLU A 45 -14.02 -20.13 -4.94
CA GLU A 45 -12.80 -20.95 -4.92
C GLU A 45 -11.55 -20.12 -5.29
N GLU A 46 -10.39 -20.54 -4.79
CA GLU A 46 -9.08 -19.93 -5.08
C GLU A 46 -9.00 -18.44 -4.71
N THR A 47 -9.70 -18.01 -3.66
CA THR A 47 -9.63 -16.63 -3.17
C THR A 47 -8.58 -16.47 -2.07
N PRO A 48 -8.00 -15.27 -1.89
CA PRO A 48 -6.99 -15.03 -0.87
C PRO A 48 -7.41 -15.47 0.53
N ARG A 49 -6.52 -16.18 1.23
CA ARG A 49 -6.71 -16.57 2.63
C ARG A 49 -5.50 -16.10 3.43
N ALA A 50 -5.76 -15.73 4.68
CA ALA A 50 -4.66 -15.45 5.60
C ALA A 50 -3.85 -16.73 5.86
N PRO A 51 -2.51 -16.66 5.99
CA PRO A 51 -1.73 -17.78 6.47
C PRO A 51 -2.26 -18.25 7.83
N GLN A 52 -2.38 -19.56 8.02
CA GLN A 52 -2.98 -20.13 9.25
C GLN A 52 -2.26 -19.66 10.52
N ILE A 53 -0.95 -19.46 10.44
CA ILE A 53 -0.11 -18.96 11.53
C ILE A 53 -0.63 -17.64 12.13
N VAL A 54 -1.31 -16.79 11.34
CA VAL A 54 -1.89 -15.52 11.81
C VAL A 54 -2.82 -15.71 13.01
N PHE A 55 -3.55 -16.83 13.02
CA PHE A 55 -4.50 -17.14 14.07
C PHE A 55 -3.90 -18.00 15.22
N GLU A 56 -2.62 -18.35 15.14
CA GLU A 56 -1.92 -19.22 16.08
C GLU A 56 -0.85 -18.49 16.91
N LEU A 57 -0.49 -17.25 16.53
CA LEU A 57 0.57 -16.48 17.19
C LEU A 57 0.19 -15.87 18.54
N ASN A 58 -1.08 -15.98 18.97
CA ASN A 58 -1.60 -15.35 20.20
C ASN A 58 -1.31 -13.84 20.26
N ILE A 59 -1.47 -13.15 19.16
CA ILE A 59 -1.37 -11.68 19.04
C ILE A 59 -2.69 -11.11 18.51
N PRO A 60 -2.99 -9.83 18.76
CA PRO A 60 -4.20 -9.19 18.26
C PRO A 60 -4.31 -9.25 16.75
N VAL A 61 -5.50 -9.54 16.24
CA VAL A 61 -5.82 -9.55 14.80
C VAL A 61 -7.07 -8.72 14.53
N LEU A 62 -6.97 -7.77 13.59
CA LEU A 62 -8.11 -7.00 13.10
C LEU A 62 -8.40 -7.35 11.63
N GLY A 63 -9.57 -7.91 11.35
CA GLY A 63 -10.07 -8.13 10.00
C GLY A 63 -10.96 -6.98 9.54
N ILE A 64 -10.64 -6.35 8.39
CA ILE A 64 -11.43 -5.25 7.82
C ILE A 64 -12.08 -5.73 6.53
N CYS A 65 -13.40 -5.58 6.39
CA CYS A 65 -14.17 -5.99 5.21
C CYS A 65 -13.88 -7.45 4.82
N TYR A 66 -13.18 -7.66 3.70
CA TYR A 66 -12.73 -9.00 3.28
C TYR A 66 -11.90 -9.71 4.37
N GLY A 67 -11.07 -8.97 5.11
CA GLY A 67 -10.29 -9.51 6.22
C GLY A 67 -11.16 -10.08 7.35
N MET A 68 -12.29 -9.43 7.68
CA MET A 68 -13.28 -9.99 8.61
C MET A 68 -13.91 -11.28 8.06
N GLN A 69 -14.25 -11.30 6.77
CA GLN A 69 -14.89 -12.45 6.14
C GLN A 69 -13.96 -13.66 6.08
N THR A 70 -12.69 -13.45 5.69
CA THR A 70 -11.70 -14.53 5.66
C THR A 70 -11.41 -15.06 7.07
N MET A 71 -11.32 -14.18 8.08
CA MET A 71 -11.20 -14.56 9.48
C MET A 71 -12.40 -15.43 9.92
N ALA A 72 -13.63 -14.98 9.64
CA ALA A 72 -14.83 -15.72 9.99
C ALA A 72 -14.85 -17.10 9.32
N ALA A 73 -14.60 -17.18 8.02
CA ALA A 73 -14.59 -18.43 7.27
C ALA A 73 -13.51 -19.41 7.73
N GLN A 74 -12.30 -18.95 8.02
CA GLN A 74 -11.18 -19.78 8.45
C GLN A 74 -11.33 -20.28 9.89
N LEU A 75 -12.05 -19.55 10.74
CA LEU A 75 -12.30 -19.93 12.14
C LEU A 75 -13.63 -20.68 12.34
N GLY A 76 -14.32 -21.07 11.26
CA GLY A 76 -15.52 -21.92 11.33
C GLY A 76 -16.84 -21.17 11.38
N GLY A 77 -16.86 -19.88 11.12
CA GLY A 77 -18.07 -19.11 10.86
C GLY A 77 -18.60 -19.31 9.44
N VAL A 78 -19.73 -18.69 9.13
CA VAL A 78 -20.39 -18.80 7.81
C VAL A 78 -20.48 -17.42 7.17
N VAL A 79 -20.04 -17.34 5.91
CA VAL A 79 -20.12 -16.14 5.07
C VAL A 79 -20.99 -16.45 3.85
N GLU A 80 -21.91 -15.55 3.53
CA GLU A 80 -22.78 -15.66 2.39
C GLU A 80 -22.65 -14.43 1.47
N ASN A 81 -22.88 -14.65 0.17
CA ASN A 81 -23.04 -13.57 -0.78
C ASN A 81 -24.33 -12.80 -0.49
N ALA A 82 -24.23 -11.50 -0.28
CA ALA A 82 -25.42 -10.68 -0.12
C ALA A 82 -26.09 -10.42 -1.46
N VAL A 83 -27.39 -10.72 -1.55
CA VAL A 83 -28.22 -10.43 -2.74
C VAL A 83 -28.28 -8.91 -2.99
N VAL A 84 -28.26 -8.11 -1.93
CA VAL A 84 -28.24 -6.66 -1.98
C VAL A 84 -26.91 -6.16 -1.38
N ARG A 85 -26.14 -5.44 -2.19
CA ARG A 85 -24.89 -4.82 -1.72
C ARG A 85 -25.21 -3.59 -0.89
N GLU A 86 -24.69 -3.55 0.33
CA GLU A 86 -24.70 -2.33 1.15
C GLU A 86 -23.51 -1.46 0.77
N LEU A 87 -23.80 -0.33 0.16
CA LEU A 87 -22.78 0.65 -0.24
C LEU A 87 -23.19 2.03 0.27
N GLY A 88 -22.29 2.73 0.92
CA GLY A 88 -22.49 4.10 1.39
C GLY A 88 -22.66 4.22 2.90
N TYR A 89 -23.22 5.35 3.30
CA TYR A 89 -23.45 5.68 4.70
C TYR A 89 -24.40 4.68 5.38
N ALA A 90 -24.03 4.28 6.61
CA ALA A 90 -24.86 3.45 7.47
C ALA A 90 -24.66 3.83 8.94
N GLU A 91 -25.73 3.71 9.72
CA GLU A 91 -25.68 3.79 11.17
C GLU A 91 -25.61 2.37 11.75
N ILE A 92 -24.69 2.13 12.66
CA ILE A 92 -24.57 0.87 13.39
C ILE A 92 -24.63 1.13 14.89
N GLN A 93 -25.26 0.20 15.62
CA GLN A 93 -25.30 0.22 17.08
C GLN A 93 -24.20 -0.68 17.60
N THR A 94 -23.37 -0.16 18.51
CA THR A 94 -22.38 -0.98 19.23
C THR A 94 -23.04 -1.70 20.39
N THR A 95 -22.54 -2.89 20.71
CA THR A 95 -22.91 -3.65 21.88
C THR A 95 -21.86 -3.46 22.98
N PRO A 96 -22.10 -3.85 24.23
CA PRO A 96 -21.10 -3.82 25.29
C PRO A 96 -19.99 -4.87 25.10
N ASN A 97 -20.02 -5.65 24.03
CA ASN A 97 -19.03 -6.67 23.71
C ASN A 97 -17.94 -6.10 22.79
N GLY A 98 -16.70 -6.44 23.07
CA GLY A 98 -15.56 -6.09 22.21
C GLY A 98 -14.86 -4.81 22.60
N ALA A 99 -13.67 -4.93 23.16
CA ALA A 99 -12.83 -3.83 23.61
C ALA A 99 -12.51 -2.80 22.50
N LEU A 100 -12.54 -3.21 21.23
CA LEU A 100 -12.17 -2.36 20.08
C LEU A 100 -13.06 -1.11 19.95
N VAL A 101 -14.35 -1.20 20.26
CA VAL A 101 -15.31 -0.09 20.10
C VAL A 101 -15.92 0.37 21.43
N GLU A 102 -15.41 -0.12 22.56
CA GLU A 102 -15.88 0.28 23.89
C GLU A 102 -15.79 1.80 24.04
N ASP A 103 -16.92 2.43 24.44
CA ASP A 103 -17.07 3.87 24.58
C ASP A 103 -16.81 4.74 23.33
N ILE A 104 -16.53 4.15 22.18
CA ILE A 104 -16.40 4.87 20.91
C ILE A 104 -17.80 5.04 20.30
N LYS A 105 -18.20 6.28 20.07
CA LYS A 105 -19.53 6.63 19.51
C LYS A 105 -19.51 7.98 18.84
N ASP A 106 -20.38 8.17 17.86
CA ASP A 106 -20.72 9.47 17.31
C ASP A 106 -21.86 10.11 18.11
N ARG A 107 -22.80 9.28 18.57
CA ARG A 107 -23.94 9.68 19.39
C ARG A 107 -24.51 8.52 20.19
N THR A 108 -25.46 8.84 21.06
CA THR A 108 -26.30 7.86 21.74
C THR A 108 -27.73 8.00 21.20
N ASN A 109 -28.38 6.90 20.83
CA ASN A 109 -29.75 6.92 20.34
C ASN A 109 -30.76 7.09 21.48
N VAL A 110 -32.03 7.20 21.13
CA VAL A 110 -33.15 7.39 22.10
C VAL A 110 -33.33 6.23 23.08
N SER A 111 -32.80 5.05 22.73
CA SER A 111 -32.80 3.84 23.58
C SER A 111 -31.57 3.75 24.47
N GLY A 112 -30.67 4.72 24.44
CA GLY A 112 -29.45 4.72 25.22
C GLY A 112 -28.27 3.93 24.61
N ASN A 113 -28.40 3.39 23.39
CA ASN A 113 -27.33 2.65 22.71
C ASN A 113 -26.36 3.57 22.00
N ASN A 114 -25.09 3.25 22.03
CA ASN A 114 -24.06 3.94 21.29
C ASN A 114 -24.19 3.67 19.78
N VAL A 115 -24.04 4.69 18.97
CA VAL A 115 -24.16 4.63 17.50
C VAL A 115 -22.90 5.18 16.86
N LEU A 116 -22.43 4.47 15.82
CA LEU A 116 -21.37 4.90 14.94
C LEU A 116 -21.90 5.16 13.54
N ASP A 117 -21.42 6.24 12.95
CA ASP A 117 -21.64 6.61 11.54
C ASP A 117 -20.50 6.05 10.72
N VAL A 118 -20.80 5.08 9.86
CA VAL A 118 -19.80 4.32 9.13
C VAL A 118 -20.08 4.31 7.62
N TRP A 119 -19.09 3.92 6.85
CA TRP A 119 -19.23 3.71 5.41
C TRP A 119 -19.20 2.23 5.09
N MET A 120 -20.27 1.69 4.51
CA MET A 120 -20.32 0.29 4.07
C MET A 120 -19.85 0.18 2.63
N SER A 121 -19.10 -0.89 2.30
CA SER A 121 -18.56 -1.08 0.94
C SER A 121 -18.46 -2.53 0.47
N HIS A 122 -19.24 -3.47 1.03
CA HIS A 122 -19.07 -4.90 0.71
C HIS A 122 -20.34 -5.64 0.32
N GLY A 123 -20.17 -6.65 -0.59
CA GLY A 123 -21.23 -7.53 -1.05
C GLY A 123 -21.47 -8.77 -0.18
N ASP A 124 -20.45 -9.30 0.50
CA ASP A 124 -20.57 -10.49 1.34
C ASP A 124 -20.85 -10.13 2.80
N LYS A 125 -21.47 -11.05 3.54
CA LYS A 125 -21.79 -10.87 4.96
C LYS A 125 -21.50 -12.12 5.76
N VAL A 126 -21.02 -11.94 6.97
CA VAL A 126 -20.97 -13.01 7.98
C VAL A 126 -22.40 -13.22 8.48
N VAL A 127 -22.88 -14.45 8.40
CA VAL A 127 -24.24 -14.84 8.83
C VAL A 127 -24.22 -15.72 10.08
N ALA A 128 -23.11 -16.40 10.34
CA ALA A 128 -22.86 -17.11 11.59
C ALA A 128 -21.44 -16.83 12.09
N LEU A 129 -21.33 -16.49 13.36
CA LEU A 129 -20.06 -16.21 14.01
C LEU A 129 -19.25 -17.49 14.24
N PRO A 130 -17.92 -17.45 14.21
CA PRO A 130 -17.09 -18.52 14.72
C PRO A 130 -17.31 -18.74 16.23
N SER A 131 -16.93 -19.92 16.73
CA SER A 131 -17.01 -20.21 18.16
C SER A 131 -16.19 -19.21 18.98
N GLY A 132 -16.76 -18.72 20.08
CA GLY A 132 -16.15 -17.73 20.96
C GLY A 132 -16.40 -16.28 20.58
N PHE A 133 -16.76 -16.00 19.32
CA PHE A 133 -17.04 -14.65 18.87
C PHE A 133 -18.42 -14.17 19.32
N GLN A 134 -18.51 -12.86 19.54
CA GLN A 134 -19.73 -12.13 19.85
C GLN A 134 -19.95 -10.98 18.85
N VAL A 135 -21.22 -10.57 18.68
CA VAL A 135 -21.54 -9.38 17.90
C VAL A 135 -21.06 -8.15 18.64
N MET A 136 -20.20 -7.37 18.02
CA MET A 136 -19.66 -6.11 18.54
C MET A 136 -20.46 -4.90 18.06
N ALA A 137 -21.00 -4.95 16.83
CA ALA A 137 -21.86 -3.92 16.28
C ALA A 137 -22.84 -4.52 15.25
N HIS A 138 -24.02 -3.89 15.13
CA HIS A 138 -25.07 -4.34 14.21
C HIS A 138 -25.98 -3.19 13.76
N ASN A 139 -26.75 -3.43 12.71
CA ASN A 139 -27.97 -2.67 12.38
C ASN A 139 -29.03 -3.63 11.81
N ALA A 140 -30.19 -3.08 11.41
CA ALA A 140 -31.32 -3.87 10.91
C ALA A 140 -30.98 -4.63 9.61
N ALA A 141 -30.14 -4.07 8.73
CA ALA A 141 -29.74 -4.69 7.47
C ALA A 141 -28.54 -5.63 7.62
N THR A 142 -27.66 -5.34 8.60
CA THR A 142 -26.45 -6.10 8.89
C THR A 142 -26.41 -6.52 10.37
N PRO A 143 -26.97 -7.68 10.71
CA PRO A 143 -26.98 -8.19 12.09
C PRO A 143 -25.59 -8.41 12.68
N ILE A 144 -24.56 -8.63 11.84
CA ILE A 144 -23.16 -8.76 12.22
C ILE A 144 -22.35 -7.74 11.43
N ALA A 145 -22.38 -6.46 11.85
CA ALA A 145 -21.59 -5.40 11.27
C ALA A 145 -20.15 -5.41 11.79
N ALA A 146 -19.97 -5.89 13.02
CA ALA A 146 -18.65 -6.13 13.59
C ALA A 146 -18.73 -7.29 14.60
N MET A 147 -17.61 -7.99 14.79
CA MET A 147 -17.49 -9.14 15.68
C MET A 147 -16.21 -9.06 16.51
N ALA A 148 -16.23 -9.63 17.69
CA ALA A 148 -15.10 -9.68 18.61
C ALA A 148 -14.99 -11.02 19.32
N GLU A 149 -13.76 -11.40 19.62
CA GLU A 149 -13.40 -12.47 20.55
C GLU A 149 -12.25 -11.92 21.40
N ASP A 150 -12.60 -11.42 22.60
CA ASP A 150 -11.71 -10.61 23.43
C ASP A 150 -10.58 -11.42 24.08
N GLU A 151 -10.76 -12.72 24.34
CA GLU A 151 -9.70 -13.55 24.95
C GLU A 151 -8.49 -13.71 24.03
N ARG A 152 -8.72 -13.92 22.71
CA ARG A 152 -7.66 -13.97 21.70
C ARG A 152 -7.34 -12.62 21.09
N GLN A 153 -8.13 -11.59 21.42
CA GLN A 153 -8.03 -10.25 20.84
C GLN A 153 -8.22 -10.24 19.31
N PHE A 154 -9.23 -11.00 18.85
CA PHE A 154 -9.60 -11.04 17.44
C PHE A 154 -10.83 -10.19 17.18
N TYR A 155 -10.71 -9.25 16.27
CA TYR A 155 -11.75 -8.28 15.93
C TYR A 155 -12.01 -8.27 14.43
N GLY A 156 -13.27 -8.08 14.04
CA GLY A 156 -13.65 -7.96 12.66
C GLY A 156 -14.64 -6.82 12.46
N SER A 157 -14.42 -5.99 11.44
CA SER A 157 -15.37 -4.95 11.03
C SER A 157 -15.74 -5.10 9.55
N ARG A 158 -17.04 -5.03 9.23
CA ARG A 158 -17.52 -5.02 7.84
C ARG A 158 -17.34 -3.64 7.20
N PHE A 159 -17.26 -2.61 7.98
CA PHE A 159 -16.97 -1.24 7.55
C PHE A 159 -15.48 -0.93 7.64
N PRO A 160 -14.91 -0.14 6.71
CA PRO A 160 -13.53 0.30 6.76
C PRO A 160 -13.34 1.47 7.76
N PRO A 161 -12.61 1.28 8.87
CA PRO A 161 -12.30 2.37 9.79
C PRO A 161 -11.30 3.38 9.21
N GLU A 162 -10.55 3.01 8.21
CA GLU A 162 -9.50 3.86 7.61
C GLU A 162 -10.04 4.97 6.70
N VAL A 163 -11.30 4.93 6.27
CA VAL A 163 -11.86 5.94 5.38
C VAL A 163 -12.39 7.15 6.16
N THR A 164 -12.36 8.33 5.52
CA THR A 164 -12.80 9.58 6.15
C THR A 164 -14.31 9.65 6.49
N HIS A 165 -15.09 8.78 5.85
CA HIS A 165 -16.54 8.70 6.06
C HIS A 165 -16.94 7.86 7.29
N THR A 166 -16.02 7.12 7.89
CA THR A 166 -16.19 6.49 9.20
C THR A 166 -15.64 7.46 10.24
N LEU A 167 -16.52 8.23 10.88
CA LEU A 167 -16.13 9.40 11.66
C LEU A 167 -15.20 9.05 12.83
N GLN A 168 -15.47 7.95 13.53
CA GLN A 168 -14.64 7.46 14.64
C GLN A 168 -13.53 6.48 14.19
N GLY A 169 -13.28 6.38 12.87
CA GLY A 169 -12.32 5.41 12.33
C GLY A 169 -10.92 5.57 12.90
N THR A 170 -10.47 6.81 13.09
CA THR A 170 -9.15 7.09 13.70
C THR A 170 -9.10 6.58 15.14
N ALA A 171 -10.14 6.79 15.95
CA ALA A 171 -10.19 6.31 17.33
C ALA A 171 -10.20 4.78 17.40
N ILE A 172 -10.85 4.10 16.45
CA ILE A 172 -10.87 2.63 16.36
C ILE A 172 -9.46 2.09 16.03
N VAL A 173 -8.78 2.70 15.05
CA VAL A 173 -7.42 2.32 14.67
C VAL A 173 -6.44 2.59 15.81
N ASP A 174 -6.54 3.75 16.46
CA ASP A 174 -5.69 4.13 17.58
C ASP A 174 -5.82 3.14 18.75
N ARG A 175 -7.05 2.80 19.12
CA ARG A 175 -7.33 1.78 20.15
C ARG A 175 -6.76 0.42 19.80
N PHE A 176 -6.95 -0.04 18.56
CA PHE A 176 -6.38 -1.33 18.15
C PHE A 176 -4.87 -1.33 18.32
N VAL A 177 -4.20 -0.28 17.88
CA VAL A 177 -2.74 -0.22 17.86
C VAL A 177 -2.14 0.00 19.25
N HIS A 178 -2.67 0.95 20.00
CA HIS A 178 -2.08 1.35 21.28
C HIS A 178 -2.62 0.57 22.47
N ASP A 179 -3.94 0.47 22.60
CA ASP A 179 -4.55 -0.14 23.77
C ASP A 179 -4.54 -1.67 23.66
N ILE A 180 -4.91 -2.23 22.50
CA ILE A 180 -5.03 -3.67 22.30
C ILE A 180 -3.69 -4.30 21.97
N CYS A 181 -2.95 -3.78 20.98
CA CYS A 181 -1.62 -4.32 20.63
C CYS A 181 -0.51 -3.85 21.58
N GLY A 182 -0.76 -2.87 22.44
CA GLY A 182 0.22 -2.36 23.41
C GLY A 182 1.45 -1.71 22.75
N ILE A 183 1.29 -1.08 21.58
CA ILE A 183 2.39 -0.45 20.83
C ILE A 183 2.53 1.02 21.26
N GLY A 184 3.76 1.47 21.53
CA GLY A 184 4.04 2.85 21.86
C GLY A 184 4.02 3.78 20.65
N HIS A 185 4.24 5.10 20.88
CA HIS A 185 4.29 6.15 19.85
C HIS A 185 5.74 6.48 19.46
N ASP A 186 6.57 5.48 19.24
CA ASP A 186 8.01 5.63 19.08
C ASP A 186 8.48 5.73 17.62
N TRP A 187 7.56 5.56 16.66
CA TRP A 187 7.86 5.71 15.25
C TRP A 187 7.41 7.07 14.71
N ASN A 188 8.31 7.73 13.96
CA ASN A 188 7.99 8.98 13.26
C ASN A 188 8.75 9.09 11.93
N MET A 189 8.24 9.88 10.98
CA MET A 189 8.85 10.05 9.67
C MET A 189 10.28 10.60 9.69
N PRO A 190 10.68 11.56 10.55
CA PRO A 190 12.06 11.98 10.64
C PRO A 190 13.03 10.84 10.96
N ASN A 191 12.72 10.00 11.94
CA ASN A 191 13.54 8.83 12.27
C ASN A 191 13.64 7.84 11.10
N TYR A 192 12.53 7.60 10.38
CA TYR A 192 12.51 6.77 9.20
C TYR A 192 13.41 7.31 8.08
N VAL A 193 13.38 8.63 7.84
CA VAL A 193 14.24 9.28 6.84
C VAL A 193 15.71 9.10 7.18
N ASP A 194 16.09 9.28 8.43
CA ASP A 194 17.49 9.13 8.87
C ASP A 194 17.97 7.67 8.77
N GLU A 195 17.11 6.73 9.09
CA GLU A 195 17.38 5.30 8.91
C GLU A 195 17.54 4.91 7.44
N ALA A 196 16.65 5.39 6.57
CA ALA A 196 16.73 5.18 5.13
C ALA A 196 18.01 5.78 4.54
N ILE A 197 18.41 6.97 4.96
CA ILE A 197 19.69 7.60 4.60
C ILE A 197 20.87 6.72 5.02
N GLY A 198 20.84 6.17 6.23
CA GLY A 198 21.87 5.24 6.72
C GLY A 198 21.96 3.97 5.87
N LYS A 199 20.83 3.36 5.55
CA LYS A 199 20.74 2.17 4.68
C LYS A 199 21.28 2.45 3.27
N ILE A 200 20.90 3.57 2.66
CA ILE A 200 21.39 3.97 1.34
C ILE A 200 22.91 4.13 1.35
N ARG A 201 23.46 4.84 2.33
CA ARG A 201 24.92 5.04 2.47
C ARG A 201 25.66 3.71 2.59
N ALA A 202 25.17 2.82 3.43
CA ALA A 202 25.77 1.49 3.63
C ALA A 202 25.73 0.63 2.36
N THR A 203 24.63 0.71 1.61
CA THR A 203 24.41 -0.08 0.39
C THR A 203 25.26 0.42 -0.78
N VAL A 204 25.28 1.74 -1.00
CA VAL A 204 25.91 2.38 -2.16
C VAL A 204 27.42 2.54 -1.94
N GLY A 205 27.85 2.86 -0.73
CA GLY A 205 29.24 3.14 -0.42
C GLY A 205 29.78 4.31 -1.24
N LYS A 206 30.82 4.05 -2.07
CA LYS A 206 31.46 5.06 -2.94
C LYS A 206 31.02 5.00 -4.41
N ASP A 207 30.08 4.13 -4.72
CA ASP A 207 29.64 3.92 -6.11
C ASP A 207 28.78 5.09 -6.60
N GLN A 208 28.70 5.26 -7.93
CA GLN A 208 27.80 6.22 -8.56
C GLN A 208 26.40 5.62 -8.75
N VAL A 209 25.38 6.44 -8.55
CA VAL A 209 23.96 6.10 -8.68
C VAL A 209 23.33 6.93 -9.79
N ILE A 210 22.55 6.29 -10.65
CA ILE A 210 21.72 6.94 -11.65
C ILE A 210 20.27 6.77 -11.25
N LEU A 211 19.48 7.84 -11.36
CA LEU A 211 18.03 7.81 -11.13
C LEU A 211 17.28 8.32 -12.35
N GLY A 212 16.33 7.55 -12.86
CA GLY A 212 15.35 8.04 -13.82
C GLY A 212 14.35 8.98 -13.16
N LEU A 213 14.39 10.26 -13.54
CA LEU A 213 13.48 11.27 -12.99
C LEU A 213 12.27 11.42 -13.90
N SER A 214 11.08 11.13 -13.42
CA SER A 214 9.83 11.22 -14.19
C SER A 214 9.07 12.53 -14.00
N GLY A 215 9.49 13.38 -13.05
CA GLY A 215 8.71 14.54 -12.60
C GLY A 215 7.55 14.20 -11.64
N GLY A 216 7.29 12.92 -11.40
CA GLY A 216 6.32 12.45 -10.41
C GLY A 216 6.84 12.56 -8.98
N VAL A 217 5.91 12.48 -8.01
CA VAL A 217 6.23 12.62 -6.57
C VAL A 217 7.24 11.55 -6.12
N ASP A 218 7.06 10.29 -6.51
CA ASP A 218 7.86 9.18 -6.03
C ASP A 218 9.32 9.29 -6.48
N SER A 219 9.55 9.56 -7.76
CA SER A 219 10.91 9.79 -8.28
C SER A 219 11.57 11.03 -7.66
N SER A 220 10.78 12.06 -7.34
CA SER A 220 11.27 13.28 -6.69
C SER A 220 11.68 13.03 -5.24
N VAL A 221 10.87 12.28 -4.49
CA VAL A 221 11.18 11.87 -3.10
C VAL A 221 12.39 10.95 -3.08
N ALA A 222 12.47 9.97 -3.99
CA ALA A 222 13.65 9.11 -4.14
C ALA A 222 14.91 9.92 -4.42
N ALA A 223 14.86 10.89 -5.34
CA ALA A 223 15.98 11.78 -5.66
C ALA A 223 16.45 12.57 -4.43
N ALA A 224 15.51 13.19 -3.71
CA ALA A 224 15.82 13.97 -2.51
C ALA A 224 16.45 13.12 -1.40
N LEU A 225 15.89 11.91 -1.17
CA LEU A 225 16.37 10.98 -0.15
C LEU A 225 17.78 10.46 -0.46
N ILE A 226 18.00 10.03 -1.71
CA ILE A 226 19.30 9.53 -2.16
C ILE A 226 20.33 10.67 -2.14
N HIS A 227 19.99 11.86 -2.62
CA HIS A 227 20.90 13.01 -2.58
C HIS A 227 21.31 13.39 -1.16
N ARG A 228 20.37 13.38 -0.20
CA ARG A 228 20.74 13.57 1.24
C ARG A 228 21.67 12.49 1.76
N ALA A 229 21.58 11.28 1.23
CA ALA A 229 22.41 10.15 1.63
C ALA A 229 23.82 10.23 1.06
N ILE A 230 23.97 10.47 -0.24
CA ILE A 230 25.23 10.29 -0.99
C ILE A 230 25.69 11.52 -1.80
N GLY A 231 24.93 12.62 -1.78
CA GLY A 231 25.32 13.89 -2.43
C GLY A 231 25.60 13.74 -3.92
N ASP A 232 26.78 14.18 -4.33
CA ASP A 232 27.21 14.27 -5.76
C ASP A 232 27.40 12.89 -6.44
N GLN A 233 27.32 11.77 -5.69
CA GLN A 233 27.31 10.44 -6.28
C GLN A 233 26.00 10.14 -7.04
N LEU A 234 24.96 10.95 -6.83
CA LEU A 234 23.69 10.84 -7.55
C LEU A 234 23.69 11.68 -8.82
N THR A 235 23.36 11.04 -9.95
CA THR A 235 23.02 11.73 -11.20
C THR A 235 21.61 11.35 -11.61
N CYS A 236 20.72 12.35 -11.70
CA CYS A 236 19.37 12.15 -12.21
C CYS A 236 19.35 12.35 -13.74
N VAL A 237 18.58 11.52 -14.43
CA VAL A 237 18.35 11.61 -15.88
C VAL A 237 16.86 11.87 -16.10
N PHE A 238 16.54 13.02 -16.66
CA PHE A 238 15.19 13.41 -17.03
C PHE A 238 15.02 13.31 -18.55
N VAL A 239 14.13 12.45 -19.01
CA VAL A 239 13.85 12.24 -20.44
C VAL A 239 12.56 12.95 -20.82
N ASP A 240 12.69 14.00 -21.65
CA ASP A 240 11.55 14.62 -22.29
C ASP A 240 11.16 13.81 -23.54
N ASN A 241 10.06 13.11 -23.44
CA ASN A 241 9.50 12.26 -24.48
C ASN A 241 8.55 12.99 -25.43
N GLY A 242 8.37 14.31 -25.27
CA GLY A 242 7.44 15.12 -26.05
C GLY A 242 5.96 14.90 -25.75
N LEU A 243 5.63 14.01 -24.79
CA LEU A 243 4.25 13.71 -24.37
C LEU A 243 3.94 14.29 -22.98
N LEU A 244 4.83 15.11 -22.45
CA LEU A 244 4.68 15.76 -21.16
C LEU A 244 3.59 16.84 -21.22
N ARG A 245 3.10 17.24 -20.04
CA ARG A 245 2.20 18.40 -19.92
C ARG A 245 2.93 19.68 -20.29
N ALA A 246 2.17 20.70 -20.67
CA ALA A 246 2.74 22.01 -21.00
C ALA A 246 3.61 22.54 -19.85
N ASN A 247 4.84 22.90 -20.15
CA ASN A 247 5.85 23.42 -19.21
C ASN A 247 6.34 22.42 -18.13
N GLU A 248 5.94 21.15 -18.15
CA GLU A 248 6.33 20.17 -17.14
C GLU A 248 7.85 19.97 -17.09
N ALA A 249 8.52 19.81 -18.24
CA ALA A 249 9.97 19.68 -18.30
C ALA A 249 10.68 20.90 -17.66
N LYS A 250 10.20 22.11 -17.95
CA LYS A 250 10.75 23.33 -17.36
C LYS A 250 10.58 23.37 -15.85
N GLN A 251 9.38 23.04 -15.35
CA GLN A 251 9.09 23.01 -13.93
C GLN A 251 9.94 21.98 -13.18
N VAL A 252 10.12 20.80 -13.75
CA VAL A 252 10.99 19.77 -13.16
C VAL A 252 12.42 20.27 -13.05
N MET A 253 12.98 20.79 -14.15
CA MET A 253 14.35 21.29 -14.16
C MET A 253 14.56 22.44 -13.18
N GLU A 254 13.64 23.41 -13.11
CA GLU A 254 13.70 24.52 -12.17
C GLU A 254 13.61 24.03 -10.71
N THR A 255 12.73 23.08 -10.41
CA THR A 255 12.56 22.54 -9.07
C THR A 255 13.83 21.85 -8.57
N PHE A 256 14.43 21.02 -9.40
CA PHE A 256 15.63 20.26 -9.01
C PHE A 256 16.89 21.13 -8.99
N ALA A 257 17.05 22.06 -9.92
CA ALA A 257 18.20 22.97 -9.94
C ALA A 257 18.17 23.97 -8.77
N ASN A 258 16.98 24.53 -8.46
CA ASN A 258 16.88 25.62 -7.48
C ASN A 258 16.67 25.13 -6.04
N ASN A 259 16.00 24.00 -5.83
CA ASN A 259 15.58 23.58 -4.50
C ASN A 259 16.37 22.40 -3.94
N LEU A 260 16.92 21.54 -4.77
CA LEU A 260 17.55 20.29 -4.32
C LEU A 260 19.06 20.21 -4.65
N THR A 261 19.59 21.11 -5.48
CA THR A 261 21.01 21.11 -5.93
C THR A 261 21.47 19.73 -6.49
N VAL A 262 20.53 18.94 -7.03
CA VAL A 262 20.80 17.63 -7.60
C VAL A 262 21.28 17.77 -9.02
N LYS A 263 22.31 17.03 -9.42
CA LYS A 263 22.76 16.97 -10.81
C LYS A 263 21.72 16.30 -11.68
N VAL A 264 21.09 17.05 -12.60
CA VAL A 264 20.10 16.54 -13.55
C VAL A 264 20.61 16.69 -15.00
N ILE A 265 20.59 15.58 -15.73
CA ILE A 265 20.84 15.55 -17.18
C ILE A 265 19.47 15.54 -17.86
N HIS A 266 19.15 16.61 -18.59
CA HIS A 266 17.93 16.71 -19.39
C HIS A 266 18.20 16.21 -20.82
N ILE A 267 17.35 15.30 -21.30
CA ILE A 267 17.46 14.69 -22.62
C ILE A 267 16.16 14.94 -23.38
N ASP A 268 16.22 15.72 -24.45
CA ASP A 268 15.11 15.83 -25.39
C ASP A 268 15.15 14.63 -26.37
N ALA A 269 14.27 13.66 -26.13
CA ALA A 269 14.08 12.49 -26.98
C ALA A 269 12.76 12.54 -27.76
N SER A 270 12.07 13.67 -27.78
CA SER A 270 10.73 13.84 -28.36
C SER A 270 10.62 13.30 -29.79
N ARG A 271 11.65 13.52 -30.62
CA ARG A 271 11.68 13.05 -32.03
C ARG A 271 11.69 11.53 -32.13
N ASP A 272 12.41 10.85 -31.26
CA ASP A 272 12.49 9.37 -31.25
C ASP A 272 11.14 8.78 -30.86
N PHE A 273 10.53 9.31 -29.80
CA PHE A 273 9.20 8.89 -29.38
C PHE A 273 8.13 9.12 -30.45
N TYR A 274 8.08 10.28 -31.07
CA TYR A 274 7.12 10.57 -32.15
C TYR A 274 7.29 9.64 -33.32
N ARG A 275 8.52 9.36 -33.75
CA ARG A 275 8.81 8.44 -34.85
C ARG A 275 8.30 7.04 -34.57
N HIS A 276 8.53 6.51 -33.36
CA HIS A 276 8.13 5.15 -33.00
C HIS A 276 6.63 5.01 -32.66
N LEU A 277 5.96 6.11 -32.35
CA LEU A 277 4.52 6.13 -32.08
C LEU A 277 3.68 6.39 -33.34
N GLN A 278 4.31 6.77 -34.46
CA GLN A 278 3.59 7.08 -35.68
C GLN A 278 2.72 5.91 -36.16
N GLY A 279 1.41 6.18 -36.35
CA GLY A 279 0.45 5.19 -36.83
C GLY A 279 -0.06 4.20 -35.77
N ILE A 280 0.43 4.27 -34.54
CA ILE A 280 -0.04 3.40 -33.45
C ILE A 280 -1.25 4.04 -32.79
N THR A 281 -2.40 3.34 -32.82
CA THR A 281 -3.66 3.81 -32.22
C THR A 281 -4.03 3.03 -30.94
N ASP A 282 -3.65 1.74 -30.86
CA ASP A 282 -3.94 0.88 -29.72
C ASP A 282 -3.23 1.35 -28.44
N PRO A 283 -3.95 1.59 -27.33
CA PRO A 283 -3.38 2.11 -26.10
C PRO A 283 -2.30 1.23 -25.47
N GLU A 284 -2.47 -0.09 -25.51
CA GLU A 284 -1.51 -1.01 -24.89
C GLU A 284 -0.21 -1.10 -25.71
N THR A 285 -0.34 -1.06 -27.03
CA THR A 285 0.81 -0.98 -27.95
C THR A 285 1.57 0.32 -27.74
N LYS A 286 0.87 1.46 -27.57
CA LYS A 286 1.50 2.75 -27.22
C LYS A 286 2.32 2.65 -25.94
N ARG A 287 1.76 2.08 -24.88
CA ARG A 287 2.47 1.92 -23.60
C ARG A 287 3.75 1.10 -23.76
N ARG A 288 3.68 -0.01 -24.48
CA ARG A 288 4.86 -0.86 -24.74
C ARG A 288 5.94 -0.15 -25.53
N VAL A 289 5.56 0.62 -26.55
CA VAL A 289 6.51 1.40 -27.35
C VAL A 289 7.15 2.49 -26.49
N ILE A 290 6.35 3.25 -25.73
CA ILE A 290 6.87 4.30 -24.85
C ILE A 290 7.83 3.71 -23.81
N GLY A 291 7.45 2.60 -23.18
CA GLY A 291 8.30 1.95 -22.18
C GLY A 291 9.63 1.47 -22.75
N ARG A 292 9.61 0.81 -23.92
CA ARG A 292 10.83 0.35 -24.59
C ARG A 292 11.74 1.52 -24.97
N GLU A 293 11.18 2.54 -25.60
CA GLU A 293 11.95 3.72 -26.03
C GLU A 293 12.58 4.44 -24.84
N PHE A 294 11.83 4.56 -23.74
CA PHE A 294 12.37 5.15 -22.52
C PHE A 294 13.58 4.36 -21.99
N VAL A 295 13.51 3.05 -21.97
CA VAL A 295 14.62 2.20 -21.55
C VAL A 295 15.83 2.36 -22.49
N GLU A 296 15.62 2.37 -23.79
CA GLU A 296 16.70 2.55 -24.78
C GLU A 296 17.40 3.91 -24.64
N VAL A 297 16.64 5.00 -24.51
CA VAL A 297 17.19 6.33 -24.27
C VAL A 297 17.95 6.38 -22.95
N PHE A 298 17.37 5.83 -21.89
CA PHE A 298 17.99 5.80 -20.58
C PHE A 298 19.31 4.99 -20.59
N GLN A 299 19.33 3.81 -21.22
CA GLN A 299 20.54 3.00 -21.37
C GLN A 299 21.65 3.75 -22.12
N ARG A 300 21.31 4.39 -23.24
CA ARG A 300 22.25 5.16 -24.04
C ARG A 300 22.89 6.30 -23.24
N GLU A 301 22.12 6.96 -22.42
CA GLU A 301 22.60 8.11 -21.64
C GLU A 301 23.32 7.65 -20.37
N SER A 302 22.85 6.60 -19.72
CA SER A 302 23.54 6.03 -18.55
C SER A 302 24.92 5.47 -18.88
N ALA A 303 25.09 4.90 -20.07
CA ALA A 303 26.39 4.41 -20.53
C ALA A 303 27.47 5.51 -20.68
N LYS A 304 27.06 6.77 -20.75
CA LYS A 304 27.98 7.94 -20.77
C LYS A 304 28.46 8.35 -19.38
N ILE A 305 27.82 7.84 -18.34
CA ILE A 305 28.18 8.11 -16.93
C ILE A 305 29.12 7.00 -16.50
N SER A 306 30.42 7.31 -16.50
CA SER A 306 31.45 6.38 -16.04
C SER A 306 31.21 6.04 -14.57
N ASP A 307 31.47 4.79 -14.20
CA ASP A 307 31.44 4.26 -12.83
C ASP A 307 30.06 4.16 -12.16
N ALA A 308 28.95 4.33 -12.89
CA ALA A 308 27.64 4.03 -12.35
C ALA A 308 27.46 2.52 -12.16
N LYS A 309 27.14 2.11 -10.92
CA LYS A 309 26.88 0.72 -10.56
C LYS A 309 25.45 0.47 -10.09
N TRP A 310 24.70 1.54 -9.81
CA TRP A 310 23.36 1.47 -9.27
C TRP A 310 22.37 2.24 -10.13
N LEU A 311 21.23 1.60 -10.41
CA LEU A 311 20.03 2.27 -10.90
C LEU A 311 19.06 2.42 -9.75
N ALA A 312 18.72 3.66 -9.42
CA ALA A 312 17.68 3.95 -8.45
C ALA A 312 16.32 4.09 -9.12
N GLN A 313 15.29 3.61 -8.46
CA GLN A 313 13.90 3.72 -8.90
C GLN A 313 13.02 4.18 -7.72
N GLY A 314 12.02 5.01 -8.04
CA GLY A 314 11.00 5.45 -7.09
C GLY A 314 9.85 4.45 -6.96
N THR A 315 10.13 3.16 -7.04
CA THR A 315 9.13 2.11 -6.85
C THR A 315 8.59 2.16 -5.44
N ILE A 316 7.27 2.23 -5.31
CA ILE A 316 6.57 2.13 -4.03
C ILE A 316 5.85 0.78 -3.92
N TYR A 317 5.57 0.35 -2.71
CA TYR A 317 4.95 -0.95 -2.48
C TYR A 317 3.60 -1.15 -3.23
N PRO A 318 2.70 -0.17 -3.36
CA PRO A 318 1.51 -0.30 -4.20
C PRO A 318 1.79 -0.72 -5.65
N ASP A 319 2.89 -0.25 -6.26
CA ASP A 319 3.30 -0.64 -7.62
C ASP A 319 3.60 -2.14 -7.70
N VAL A 320 4.22 -2.68 -6.65
CA VAL A 320 4.54 -4.12 -6.55
C VAL A 320 3.27 -4.95 -6.48
N ILE A 321 2.29 -4.55 -5.65
CA ILE A 321 1.01 -5.27 -5.51
C ILE A 321 0.22 -5.21 -6.82
N GLU A 322 0.09 -4.04 -7.43
CA GLU A 322 -0.65 -3.86 -8.68
C GLU A 322 -0.04 -4.68 -9.82
N SER A 323 1.28 -4.87 -9.83
CA SER A 323 1.98 -5.68 -10.82
C SER A 323 1.95 -7.18 -10.53
N ALA A 324 1.85 -7.59 -9.25
CA ALA A 324 1.75 -8.99 -8.85
C ALA A 324 0.37 -9.61 -9.14
N GLY A 325 -0.65 -8.81 -9.37
CA GLY A 325 -2.02 -9.25 -9.67
C GLY A 325 -2.18 -10.15 -10.91
N GLY A 326 -1.16 -10.25 -11.75
CA GLY A 326 -1.13 -11.18 -12.89
C GLY A 326 -0.92 -12.65 -12.54
N LYS A 327 -0.58 -13.01 -11.30
CA LYS A 327 -0.40 -14.41 -10.88
C LYS A 327 -1.71 -15.09 -10.46
N THR A 328 -2.72 -14.35 -10.10
CA THR A 328 -4.06 -14.89 -9.83
C THR A 328 -4.94 -14.66 -11.06
N LYS A 329 -5.44 -15.72 -11.68
CA LYS A 329 -6.27 -15.71 -12.92
C LYS A 329 -7.52 -14.79 -12.87
N LYS A 330 -7.84 -14.22 -11.72
CA LYS A 330 -9.03 -13.36 -11.49
C LYS A 330 -8.71 -11.88 -11.23
N ALA A 331 -7.45 -11.52 -10.98
CA ALA A 331 -7.07 -10.13 -10.85
C ALA A 331 -6.69 -9.59 -12.24
N HIS A 332 -7.46 -8.66 -12.77
CA HIS A 332 -7.03 -7.90 -13.93
C HIS A 332 -5.77 -7.13 -13.55
N THR A 333 -4.68 -7.34 -14.29
CA THR A 333 -3.49 -6.49 -14.21
C THR A 333 -3.93 -5.06 -14.51
N ILE A 334 -4.07 -4.23 -13.47
CA ILE A 334 -4.61 -2.89 -13.62
C ILE A 334 -3.59 -1.99 -14.33
N LYS A 335 -2.30 -2.29 -14.17
CA LYS A 335 -1.19 -1.60 -14.84
C LYS A 335 0.04 -2.50 -14.93
N SER A 336 0.66 -2.57 -16.10
CA SER A 336 2.06 -2.94 -16.21
C SER A 336 2.91 -1.71 -15.81
N HIS A 337 3.42 -1.70 -14.58
CA HIS A 337 4.32 -0.63 -14.15
C HIS A 337 5.70 -0.81 -14.76
N HIS A 338 6.25 0.26 -15.32
CA HIS A 338 7.59 0.29 -15.92
C HIS A 338 8.70 -0.07 -14.91
N ASN A 339 8.42 0.09 -13.61
CA ASN A 339 9.34 -0.14 -12.51
C ASN A 339 9.35 -1.59 -11.98
N VAL A 340 8.45 -2.46 -12.39
CA VAL A 340 8.24 -3.81 -11.80
C VAL A 340 8.57 -4.93 -12.79
N GLY A 341 9.44 -4.69 -13.74
CA GLY A 341 9.84 -5.71 -14.74
C GLY A 341 11.28 -6.20 -14.63
N GLY A 342 12.03 -5.65 -13.69
CA GLY A 342 13.48 -5.84 -13.64
C GLY A 342 14.22 -5.05 -14.73
N LEU A 343 15.52 -4.92 -14.55
CA LEU A 343 16.39 -4.33 -15.56
C LEU A 343 16.56 -5.30 -16.74
N PRO A 344 16.67 -4.82 -17.99
CA PRO A 344 17.11 -5.66 -19.09
C PRO A 344 18.44 -6.32 -18.74
N ASP A 345 18.61 -7.57 -19.13
CA ASP A 345 19.84 -8.35 -18.87
C ASP A 345 21.12 -7.66 -19.39
N SER A 346 20.97 -6.72 -20.32
CA SER A 346 22.06 -5.89 -20.85
C SER A 346 22.51 -4.77 -19.91
N MET A 347 21.77 -4.45 -18.84
CA MET A 347 22.15 -3.45 -17.85
C MET A 347 22.85 -4.10 -16.67
N HIS A 348 24.15 -3.97 -16.59
CA HIS A 348 24.97 -4.47 -15.46
C HIS A 348 24.86 -3.56 -14.20
N LEU A 349 23.72 -2.93 -13.96
CA LEU A 349 23.45 -2.07 -12.79
C LEU A 349 22.71 -2.84 -11.71
N LYS A 350 23.03 -2.58 -10.47
CA LYS A 350 22.27 -3.07 -9.31
C LYS A 350 21.08 -2.14 -9.08
N LEU A 351 19.97 -2.67 -8.59
CA LEU A 351 18.76 -1.90 -8.30
C LEU A 351 18.82 -1.31 -6.89
N LEU A 352 18.45 -0.03 -6.76
CA LEU A 352 18.28 0.68 -5.49
C LEU A 352 16.84 1.23 -5.40
N GLU A 353 16.01 0.69 -4.50
CA GLU A 353 14.59 1.07 -4.33
C GLU A 353 14.35 1.61 -2.90
N PRO A 354 14.64 2.86 -2.65
CA PRO A 354 14.61 3.41 -1.28
C PRO A 354 13.22 3.63 -0.70
N LEU A 355 12.16 3.51 -1.52
CA LEU A 355 10.76 3.73 -1.13
C LEU A 355 9.93 2.46 -1.05
N ARG A 356 10.55 1.30 -1.29
CA ARG A 356 9.91 -0.01 -1.29
C ARG A 356 9.74 -0.59 0.10
#